data_c6c9d8cfe50592b30ff2c76a76a087b6
#
_entry.id   c6c9d8cfe50592b30ff2c76a76a087b6
#
_cell.length_a   1.000
_cell.length_b   1.000
_cell.length_c   1.000
_cell.angle_alpha   90.00
_cell.angle_beta   90.00
_cell.angle_gamma   90.00
#
_symmetry.space_group_name_H-M   'P 1'
#
loop_
_entity.id
_entity.type
_entity.pdbx_description
1 polymer ?
#
loop_
_entity_poly.entity_id
_entity_poly.type
_entity_poly.pdbx_seq_one_letter_code
_entity_poly.pdbx_strand_id
1 'polypeptide(L)'
;MHECMKAKKIIDVACYPTLSDATAGGVEEGAVTLNLCRSHIDESILVDEAEIKEAMLFTINQHHMLIEGAAGVAIAAFLKEQESYKGKRVAILICGGNIGIEKLRQVIS
;
A
#
# COMPACT_ATOMS: atom_id res chain seq x y z
N MET A 1 -7.29 6.47 5.11
CA MET A 1 -7.47 7.53 4.07
C MET A 1 -8.53 7.17 3.03
N HIS A 2 -8.52 5.99 2.41
CA HIS A 2 -9.51 5.56 1.40
C HIS A 2 -10.97 5.83 1.81
N GLU A 3 -11.39 5.34 2.98
CA GLU A 3 -12.75 5.54 3.48
C GLU A 3 -13.07 7.01 3.81
N CYS A 4 -12.07 7.77 4.28
CA CYS A 4 -12.23 9.21 4.50
C CYS A 4 -12.45 9.99 3.20
N MET A 5 -11.75 9.61 2.13
CA MET A 5 -11.97 10.20 0.79
C MET A 5 -13.38 9.92 0.28
N LYS A 6 -13.87 8.68 0.42
CA LYS A 6 -15.24 8.29 0.06
C LYS A 6 -16.29 9.07 0.87
N ALA A 7 -16.09 9.16 2.19
CA ALA A 7 -16.98 9.88 3.09
C ALA A 7 -16.87 11.40 2.94
N LYS A 8 -15.84 11.92 2.26
CA LYS A 8 -15.51 13.34 2.14
C LYS A 8 -15.23 14.04 3.46
N LYS A 9 -14.96 13.28 4.50
CA LYS A 9 -14.63 13.74 5.85
C LYS A 9 -13.77 12.70 6.57
N ILE A 10 -13.11 13.11 7.63
CA ILE A 10 -12.41 12.19 8.51
C ILE A 10 -13.43 11.36 9.27
N ILE A 11 -13.29 10.05 9.20
CA ILE A 11 -14.10 9.07 9.92
C ILE A 11 -13.18 8.07 10.62
N ASP A 12 -13.64 7.53 11.72
CA ASP A 12 -12.97 6.45 12.39
C ASP A 12 -13.22 5.12 11.65
N VAL A 13 -12.14 4.37 11.42
CA VAL A 13 -12.18 3.10 10.70
C VAL A 13 -11.41 2.06 11.50
N ALA A 14 -11.97 0.87 11.63
CA ALA A 14 -11.29 -0.24 12.27
C ALA A 14 -9.97 -0.57 11.56
N CYS A 15 -8.90 -0.67 12.34
CA CYS A 15 -7.57 -1.05 11.86
C CYS A 15 -7.26 -2.48 12.30
N TYR A 16 -6.69 -3.26 11.42
CA TYR A 16 -6.31 -4.65 11.65
C TYR A 16 -4.79 -4.80 11.53
N PRO A 17 -4.20 -5.84 12.15
CA PRO A 17 -2.79 -6.16 11.93
C PRO A 17 -2.50 -6.33 10.45
N THR A 18 -1.39 -5.76 9.99
CA THR A 18 -1.01 -5.78 8.58
C THR A 18 0.51 -5.84 8.40
N LEU A 19 0.96 -6.42 7.30
CA LEU A 19 2.34 -6.32 6.83
C LEU A 19 2.73 -4.86 6.56
N SER A 20 1.76 -4.04 6.15
CA SER A 20 1.92 -2.61 5.87
C SER A 20 1.68 -1.75 7.11
N ASP A 21 2.42 -2.02 8.20
CA ASP A 21 2.27 -1.31 9.47
C ASP A 21 2.51 0.20 9.37
N ALA A 22 3.41 0.63 8.50
CA ALA A 22 3.65 2.06 8.28
C ALA A 22 2.44 2.82 7.70
N THR A 23 1.49 2.09 7.09
CA THR A 23 0.24 2.68 6.56
C THR A 23 -0.98 2.38 7.43
N ALA A 24 -0.80 1.59 8.50
CA ALA A 24 -1.86 1.27 9.45
C ALA A 24 -2.13 2.44 10.39
N GLY A 25 -3.40 2.71 10.64
CA GLY A 25 -3.81 3.74 11.58
C GLY A 25 -4.93 4.62 11.05
N GLY A 26 -5.50 5.40 11.96
CA GLY A 26 -6.52 6.40 11.65
C GLY A 26 -5.95 7.65 10.99
N VAL A 27 -6.83 8.47 10.49
CA VAL A 27 -6.50 9.82 10.02
C VAL A 27 -6.88 10.81 11.12
N GLU A 28 -5.93 11.64 11.53
CA GLU A 28 -6.15 12.62 12.59
C GLU A 28 -7.17 13.68 12.15
N GLU A 29 -7.98 14.15 13.11
CA GLU A 29 -8.89 15.25 12.87
C GLU A 29 -8.11 16.51 12.45
N GLY A 30 -8.59 17.19 11.41
CA GLY A 30 -7.90 18.37 10.85
C GLY A 30 -6.72 18.06 9.93
N ALA A 31 -6.45 16.78 9.61
CA ALA A 31 -5.35 16.42 8.72
C ALA A 31 -5.51 17.06 7.31
N VAL A 32 -4.56 17.89 6.95
CA VAL A 32 -4.52 18.58 5.63
C VAL A 32 -4.42 17.60 4.46
N THR A 33 -3.89 16.42 4.72
CA THR A 33 -3.71 15.36 3.72
C THR A 33 -5.02 14.86 3.11
N LEU A 34 -6.16 14.93 3.83
CA LEU A 34 -7.44 14.51 3.26
C LEU A 34 -7.80 15.37 2.04
N ASN A 35 -7.66 16.69 2.14
CA ASN A 35 -7.96 17.59 1.03
C ASN A 35 -6.99 17.40 -0.14
N LEU A 36 -5.71 17.20 0.14
CA LEU A 36 -4.70 16.93 -0.88
C LEU A 36 -4.99 15.61 -1.60
N CYS A 37 -5.30 14.54 -0.87
CA CYS A 37 -5.66 13.27 -1.47
C CYS A 37 -6.91 13.39 -2.35
N ARG A 38 -7.94 14.08 -1.89
CA ARG A 38 -9.17 14.27 -2.66
C ARG A 38 -8.98 15.09 -3.94
N SER A 39 -8.03 16.01 -3.97
CA SER A 39 -7.76 16.87 -5.14
C SER A 39 -6.76 16.29 -6.13
N HIS A 40 -5.92 15.32 -5.70
CA HIS A 40 -4.81 14.84 -6.52
C HIS A 40 -4.81 13.33 -6.79
N ILE A 41 -5.61 12.55 -6.08
CA ILE A 41 -5.73 11.11 -6.31
C ILE A 41 -6.91 10.85 -7.24
N ASP A 42 -6.63 10.28 -8.40
CA ASP A 42 -7.65 9.89 -9.38
C ASP A 42 -8.34 8.59 -8.98
N GLU A 43 -7.57 7.62 -8.46
CA GLU A 43 -8.08 6.30 -8.08
C GLU A 43 -7.39 5.78 -6.82
N SER A 44 -8.12 5.05 -6.00
CA SER A 44 -7.63 4.42 -4.79
C SER A 44 -7.96 2.93 -4.79
N ILE A 45 -6.92 2.10 -4.82
CA ILE A 45 -6.99 0.64 -4.93
C ILE A 45 -6.76 0.03 -3.55
N LEU A 46 -7.63 -0.88 -3.13
CA LEU A 46 -7.45 -1.67 -1.92
C LEU A 46 -6.81 -3.02 -2.27
N VAL A 47 -5.85 -3.41 -1.45
CA VAL A 47 -5.18 -4.70 -1.53
C VAL A 47 -5.29 -5.43 -0.19
N ASP A 48 -5.27 -6.75 -0.22
CA ASP A 48 -5.30 -7.59 0.97
C ASP A 48 -3.88 -8.05 1.38
N GLU A 49 -3.79 -8.72 2.53
CA GLU A 49 -2.51 -9.21 3.09
C GLU A 49 -1.84 -10.26 2.21
N ALA A 50 -2.60 -11.09 1.51
CA ALA A 50 -2.05 -12.09 0.60
C ALA A 50 -1.44 -11.42 -0.64
N GLU A 51 -2.11 -10.42 -1.19
CA GLU A 51 -1.62 -9.60 -2.31
C GLU A 51 -0.34 -8.85 -1.93
N ILE A 52 -0.27 -8.29 -0.70
CA ILE A 52 0.93 -7.61 -0.21
C ILE A 52 2.10 -8.60 -0.08
N LYS A 53 1.85 -9.76 0.54
CA LYS A 53 2.84 -10.82 0.70
C LYS A 53 3.38 -11.28 -0.66
N GLU A 54 2.52 -11.53 -1.62
CA GLU A 54 2.89 -11.95 -2.98
C GLU A 54 3.74 -10.88 -3.68
N ALA A 55 3.37 -9.61 -3.58
CA ALA A 55 4.13 -8.50 -4.14
C ALA A 55 5.52 -8.37 -3.53
N MET A 56 5.64 -8.56 -2.22
CA MET A 56 6.95 -8.56 -1.54
C MET A 56 7.81 -9.74 -2.00
N LEU A 57 7.25 -10.95 -2.09
CA LEU A 57 7.95 -12.13 -2.61
C LEU A 57 8.35 -11.95 -4.08
N PHE A 58 7.47 -11.38 -4.89
CA PHE A 58 7.78 -11.05 -6.28
C PHE A 58 9.01 -10.13 -6.34
N THR A 59 9.06 -9.10 -5.51
CA THR A 59 10.17 -8.14 -5.49
C THR A 59 11.48 -8.79 -5.06
N ILE A 60 11.45 -9.67 -4.05
CA ILE A 60 12.63 -10.44 -3.63
C ILE A 60 13.14 -11.33 -4.78
N ASN A 61 12.24 -12.06 -5.43
CA ASN A 61 12.60 -13.06 -6.44
C ASN A 61 13.02 -12.45 -7.78
N GLN A 62 12.37 -11.38 -8.21
CA GLN A 62 12.60 -10.80 -9.54
C GLN A 62 13.59 -9.63 -9.51
N HIS A 63 13.62 -8.88 -8.42
CA HIS A 63 14.44 -7.67 -8.31
C HIS A 63 15.55 -7.76 -7.27
N HIS A 64 15.60 -8.85 -6.49
CA HIS A 64 16.59 -9.09 -5.43
C HIS A 64 16.63 -7.94 -4.40
N MET A 65 15.47 -7.36 -4.12
CA MET A 65 15.32 -6.24 -3.20
C MET A 65 14.41 -6.61 -2.02
N LEU A 66 14.83 -6.22 -0.82
CA LEU A 66 13.98 -6.24 0.36
C LEU A 66 13.23 -4.90 0.44
N ILE A 67 11.91 -5.01 0.57
CA ILE A 67 11.01 -3.88 0.75
C ILE A 67 10.13 -4.10 1.98
N GLU A 68 9.66 -3.05 2.59
CA GLU A 68 8.65 -3.13 3.64
C GLU A 68 7.23 -3.27 3.07
N GLY A 69 6.26 -3.62 3.92
CA GLY A 69 4.88 -3.83 3.51
C GLY A 69 4.23 -2.62 2.85
N ALA A 70 4.55 -1.39 3.30
CA ALA A 70 4.03 -0.17 2.68
C ALA A 70 4.42 -0.04 1.20
N ALA A 71 5.67 -0.39 0.85
CA ALA A 71 6.11 -0.45 -0.54
C ALA A 71 5.45 -1.63 -1.29
N GLY A 72 5.24 -2.75 -0.59
CA GLY A 72 4.53 -3.92 -1.12
C GLY A 72 3.10 -3.59 -1.56
N VAL A 73 2.39 -2.72 -0.84
CA VAL A 73 1.04 -2.24 -1.20
C VAL A 73 1.01 -1.62 -2.60
N ALA A 74 1.99 -0.76 -2.92
CA ALA A 74 2.04 -0.11 -4.23
C ALA A 74 2.27 -1.11 -5.37
N ILE A 75 3.13 -2.10 -5.15
CA ILE A 75 3.38 -3.17 -6.14
C ILE A 75 2.16 -4.09 -6.25
N ALA A 76 1.53 -4.47 -5.12
CA ALA A 76 0.33 -5.29 -5.11
C ALA A 76 -0.81 -4.64 -5.91
N ALA A 77 -1.04 -3.34 -5.69
CA ALA A 77 -2.05 -2.58 -6.44
C ALA A 77 -1.75 -2.57 -7.95
N PHE A 78 -0.48 -2.39 -8.33
CA PHE A 78 -0.08 -2.47 -9.73
C PHE A 78 -0.33 -3.88 -10.32
N LEU A 79 0.08 -4.93 -9.63
CA LEU A 79 -0.12 -6.31 -10.11
C LEU A 79 -1.61 -6.64 -10.26
N LYS A 80 -2.43 -6.18 -9.33
CA LYS A 80 -3.89 -6.36 -9.35
C LYS A 80 -4.54 -5.72 -10.57
N GLU A 81 -4.11 -4.52 -10.95
CA GLU A 81 -4.71 -3.72 -12.02
C GLU A 81 -3.81 -3.66 -13.28
N GLN A 82 -2.83 -4.54 -13.42
CA GLN A 82 -1.81 -4.46 -14.47
C GLN A 82 -2.39 -4.41 -15.91
N GLU A 83 -3.52 -5.05 -16.15
CA GLU A 83 -4.16 -5.03 -17.47
C GLU A 83 -4.66 -3.63 -17.86
N SER A 84 -5.11 -2.83 -16.87
CA SER A 84 -5.56 -1.44 -17.10
C SER A 84 -4.39 -0.50 -17.46
N TYR A 85 -3.16 -0.91 -17.14
CA TYR A 85 -1.94 -0.15 -17.41
C TYR A 85 -1.19 -0.62 -18.66
N LYS A 86 -1.73 -1.59 -19.39
CA LYS A 86 -1.09 -2.14 -20.59
C LYS A 86 -0.82 -1.06 -21.63
N GLY A 87 0.41 -0.98 -22.11
CA GLY A 87 0.86 0.04 -23.06
C GLY A 87 1.13 1.43 -22.44
N LYS A 88 0.97 1.58 -21.12
CA LYS A 88 1.28 2.82 -20.39
C LYS A 88 2.66 2.74 -19.74
N ARG A 89 3.26 3.89 -19.48
CA ARG A 89 4.44 4.01 -18.61
C ARG A 89 3.96 4.23 -17.19
N VAL A 90 4.37 3.34 -16.28
CA VAL A 90 3.98 3.37 -14.88
C VAL A 90 5.21 3.55 -14.01
N ALA A 91 5.14 4.46 -13.06
CA ALA A 91 6.14 4.61 -12.00
C ALA A 91 5.53 4.10 -10.68
N ILE A 92 6.23 3.17 -10.02
CA ILE A 92 5.85 2.66 -8.71
C ILE A 92 6.84 3.20 -7.68
N LEU A 93 6.33 3.92 -6.68
CA LEU A 93 7.16 4.45 -5.62
C LEU A 93 7.45 3.37 -4.58
N ILE A 94 8.71 2.97 -4.46
CA ILE A 94 9.20 2.09 -3.40
C ILE A 94 9.56 2.97 -2.20
N CYS A 95 8.60 3.13 -1.28
CA CYS A 95 8.70 4.12 -0.20
C CYS A 95 9.53 3.66 1.00
N GLY A 96 9.96 2.40 1.07
CA GLY A 96 10.79 1.94 2.17
C GLY A 96 11.21 0.48 2.10
N GLY A 97 12.24 0.15 2.88
CA GLY A 97 12.79 -1.20 3.01
C GLY A 97 13.11 -1.57 4.47
N ASN A 98 12.59 -0.80 5.44
CA ASN A 98 12.84 -1.04 6.86
C ASN A 98 11.92 -2.15 7.40
N ILE A 99 12.17 -3.38 6.99
CA ILE A 99 11.41 -4.55 7.44
C ILE A 99 12.12 -5.27 8.58
N GLY A 100 11.41 -5.52 9.69
CA GLY A 100 11.89 -6.33 10.79
C GLY A 100 11.93 -7.81 10.42
N ILE A 101 12.88 -8.56 11.04
CA ILE A 101 13.11 -9.97 10.73
C ILE A 101 11.87 -10.85 10.94
N GLU A 102 11.04 -10.54 11.93
CA GLU A 102 9.83 -11.30 12.21
C GLU A 102 8.77 -11.14 11.09
N LYS A 103 8.64 -9.93 10.56
CA LYS A 103 7.78 -9.70 9.38
C LYS A 103 8.34 -10.34 8.13
N LEU A 104 9.65 -10.25 7.93
CA LEU A 104 10.30 -10.93 6.81
C LEU A 104 10.05 -12.44 6.87
N ARG A 105 10.12 -13.07 8.04
CA ARG A 105 9.76 -14.49 8.22
C ARG A 105 8.34 -14.79 7.79
N GLN A 106 7.37 -13.94 8.13
CA GLN A 106 5.98 -14.10 7.71
C GLN A 106 5.82 -14.03 6.19
N VAL A 107 6.62 -13.20 5.54
CA VAL A 107 6.60 -13.06 4.07
C VAL A 107 7.17 -14.30 3.38
N ILE A 108 8.32 -14.81 3.85
CA ILE A 108 9.05 -15.91 3.18
C ILE A 108 8.62 -17.32 3.61
N SER A 109 7.78 -17.42 4.63
CA SER A 109 7.30 -18.73 5.14
C SER A 109 6.15 -19.34 4.32
#